data_e499c329af52d263295367ea39e4c4e7
#
_entry.id   e499c329af52d263295367ea39e4c4e7
#
_cell.length_a   1.000
_cell.length_b   1.000
_cell.length_c   1.000
_cell.angle_alpha   90.00
_cell.angle_beta   90.00
_cell.angle_gamma   90.00
#
_symmetry.space_group_name_H-M   'P 1'
#
loop_
_entity.id
_entity.type
_entity.pdbx_description
1 polymer ?
#
loop_
_entity_poly.entity_id
_entity_poly.type
_entity_poly.pdbx_seq_one_letter_code
_entity_poly.pdbx_strand_id
1 'polypeptide(L)'
;EPTFLQTTEIYLGAPEAPRVTLTCHDWIGGTPPWNQHMVRAALGYRQKNSGRKKQAVEDVKQAASGSFWAVKVVEGGKYTFELRRWPTEANKPLVSSLPAGAAVPGSSKAFRETPGEAIPIVSAGVRITDYVNSTFHKVLVGKDSPSVRMSLSLQPGSYELAPFFETKDGKEVGAYYCIVTGPEQP
;
A
#
# COMPACT_ATOMS: atom_id res chain seq x y z
N GLU A 1 31.88 8.27 -0.95
CA GLU A 1 31.45 7.10 -0.16
C GLU A 1 30.01 6.80 -0.57
N PRO A 2 29.69 5.58 -0.99
CA PRO A 2 28.30 5.22 -1.28
C PRO A 2 27.56 5.22 0.06
N THR A 3 26.66 6.17 0.22
CA THR A 3 25.72 6.18 1.32
C THR A 3 24.90 4.89 1.25
N PHE A 4 24.84 4.13 2.31
CA PHE A 4 24.12 2.86 2.47
C PHE A 4 22.57 2.97 2.36
N LEU A 5 22.10 3.93 1.63
CA LEU A 5 20.70 4.09 1.20
C LEU A 5 20.56 3.67 -0.27
N GLN A 6 21.23 2.61 -0.68
CA GLN A 6 20.81 1.92 -1.88
C GLN A 6 19.51 1.20 -1.55
N THR A 7 18.44 1.90 -1.81
CA THR A 7 17.10 1.35 -1.88
C THR A 7 17.14 0.13 -2.78
N THR A 8 16.81 -1.02 -2.24
CA THR A 8 16.70 -2.23 -3.04
C THR A 8 15.56 -2.02 -4.03
N GLU A 9 15.88 -1.81 -5.30
CA GLU A 9 14.86 -1.72 -6.34
C GLU A 9 14.18 -3.09 -6.51
N ILE A 10 12.87 -3.07 -6.59
CA ILE A 10 12.08 -4.26 -6.87
C ILE A 10 11.87 -4.34 -8.39
N TYR A 11 12.25 -5.47 -8.99
CA TYR A 11 12.15 -5.64 -10.43
C TYR A 11 10.74 -6.06 -10.84
N LEU A 12 10.19 -5.37 -11.85
CA LEU A 12 8.90 -5.69 -12.48
C LEU A 12 9.12 -6.12 -13.92
N GLY A 13 8.39 -7.14 -14.37
CA GLY A 13 8.45 -7.65 -15.73
C GLY A 13 9.68 -8.52 -16.01
N ALA A 14 10.33 -9.04 -15.00
CA ALA A 14 11.32 -10.08 -15.15
C ALA A 14 10.62 -11.39 -15.58
N PRO A 15 11.09 -12.09 -16.62
CA PRO A 15 10.41 -13.31 -17.13
C PRO A 15 10.22 -14.38 -16.07
N GLU A 16 11.16 -14.51 -15.13
CA GLU A 16 11.10 -15.44 -14.01
C GLU A 16 10.11 -15.02 -12.91
N ALA A 17 9.69 -13.76 -12.90
CA ALA A 17 8.78 -13.20 -11.92
C ALA A 17 7.72 -12.27 -12.58
N PRO A 18 6.83 -12.83 -13.42
CA PRO A 18 5.82 -12.03 -14.11
C PRO A 18 4.75 -11.45 -13.16
N ARG A 19 4.76 -11.89 -11.90
CA ARG A 19 3.88 -11.40 -10.85
C ARG A 19 4.68 -11.13 -9.58
N VAL A 20 4.61 -9.89 -9.09
CA VAL A 20 5.32 -9.43 -7.90
C VAL A 20 4.30 -8.90 -6.89
N THR A 21 4.46 -9.27 -5.61
CA THR A 21 3.67 -8.73 -4.51
C THR A 21 4.52 -7.74 -3.73
N LEU A 22 4.13 -6.47 -3.78
CA LEU A 22 4.71 -5.39 -3.01
C LEU A 22 3.95 -5.27 -1.68
N THR A 23 4.69 -5.13 -0.59
CA THR A 23 4.10 -5.00 0.74
C THR A 23 4.51 -3.69 1.39
N CYS A 24 3.70 -3.21 2.33
CA CYS A 24 3.99 -1.98 3.06
C CYS A 24 5.30 -2.04 3.89
N HIS A 25 5.87 -3.21 4.09
CA HIS A 25 7.16 -3.36 4.77
C HIS A 25 8.34 -2.88 3.91
N ASP A 26 8.15 -2.83 2.60
CA ASP A 26 9.16 -2.39 1.62
C ASP A 26 8.99 -0.92 1.22
N TRP A 27 8.11 -0.17 1.90
CA TRP A 27 7.93 1.25 1.65
C TRP A 27 9.18 2.06 1.97
N ILE A 28 9.49 2.96 1.07
CA ILE A 28 10.51 4.00 1.22
C ILE A 28 9.80 5.32 1.48
N GLY A 29 10.38 6.16 2.34
CA GLY A 29 9.69 7.36 2.80
C GLY A 29 8.55 7.05 3.76
N GLY A 30 8.08 8.04 4.48
CA GLY A 30 7.04 7.87 5.46
C GLY A 30 7.45 6.94 6.62
N THR A 31 6.46 6.45 7.35
CA THR A 31 6.67 5.45 8.41
C THR A 31 5.99 4.16 8.01
N PRO A 32 6.72 3.15 7.53
CA PRO A 32 6.13 1.87 7.21
C PRO A 32 5.52 1.25 8.48
N PRO A 33 4.37 0.57 8.36
CA PRO A 33 3.78 -0.12 9.49
C PRO A 33 4.67 -1.32 9.87
N TRP A 34 5.35 -1.24 11.00
CA TRP A 34 6.31 -2.23 11.48
C TRP A 34 5.69 -3.59 11.81
N ASN A 35 4.37 -3.64 12.01
CA ASN A 35 3.69 -4.86 12.41
C ASN A 35 2.20 -4.84 12.04
N GLN A 36 1.58 -6.02 12.07
CA GLN A 36 0.17 -6.18 11.75
C GLN A 36 -0.78 -5.38 12.66
N HIS A 37 -0.39 -5.08 13.89
CA HIS A 37 -1.18 -4.23 14.76
C HIS A 37 -1.37 -2.84 14.16
N MET A 38 -0.31 -2.24 13.61
CA MET A 38 -0.38 -0.92 12.98
C MET A 38 -1.23 -0.95 11.70
N VAL A 39 -1.11 -1.99 10.89
CA VAL A 39 -1.94 -2.20 9.69
C VAL A 39 -3.41 -2.36 10.07
N ARG A 40 -3.72 -3.21 11.05
CA ARG A 40 -5.08 -3.48 11.52
C ARG A 40 -5.73 -2.25 12.13
N ALA A 41 -5.02 -1.56 13.01
CA ALA A 41 -5.51 -0.38 13.71
C ALA A 41 -5.67 0.83 12.79
N ALA A 42 -5.20 0.77 11.54
CA ALA A 42 -5.21 1.89 10.59
C ALA A 42 -4.73 3.20 11.25
N LEU A 43 -3.58 3.13 11.94
CA LEU A 43 -3.11 4.22 12.81
C LEU A 43 -3.05 5.56 12.10
N GLY A 44 -2.69 5.58 10.82
CA GLY A 44 -2.71 6.78 10.01
C GLY A 44 -4.09 7.44 9.87
N TYR A 45 -5.15 6.65 9.94
CA TYR A 45 -6.53 7.14 9.86
C TYR A 45 -7.08 7.57 11.23
N ARG A 46 -6.79 6.80 12.29
CA ARG A 46 -7.34 6.99 13.64
C ARG A 46 -6.90 8.27 14.35
N GLN A 47 -5.70 8.77 14.11
CA GLN A 47 -5.12 9.84 14.92
C GLN A 47 -5.82 11.19 14.81
N LYS A 48 -6.70 11.39 13.82
CA LYS A 48 -7.50 12.61 13.74
C LYS A 48 -8.52 12.76 14.89
N ASN A 49 -8.91 11.67 15.51
CA ASN A 49 -10.01 11.64 16.49
C ASN A 49 -9.59 11.44 17.96
N SER A 50 -8.31 11.24 18.25
CA SER A 50 -7.89 10.79 19.60
C SER A 50 -7.25 11.83 20.50
N GLY A 51 -7.27 13.11 20.16
CA GLY A 51 -6.79 14.20 21.03
C GLY A 51 -5.35 14.10 21.56
N ARG A 52 -4.58 13.07 21.14
CA ARG A 52 -3.20 12.87 21.56
C ARG A 52 -2.25 13.66 20.67
N LYS A 53 -1.57 14.58 21.32
CA LYS A 53 -0.45 15.45 20.91
C LYS A 53 -0.17 15.62 19.40
N LYS A 54 -0.26 16.85 18.95
CA LYS A 54 -0.03 17.35 17.57
C LYS A 54 1.22 16.80 16.86
N GLN A 55 2.27 16.42 17.59
CA GLN A 55 3.54 15.90 17.03
C GLN A 55 3.36 14.55 16.33
N ALA A 56 2.62 13.62 16.93
CA ALA A 56 2.37 12.30 16.34
C ALA A 56 1.42 12.37 15.12
N VAL A 57 0.66 13.46 14.96
CA VAL A 57 -0.26 13.67 13.83
C VAL A 57 0.48 14.12 12.57
N GLU A 58 1.55 14.89 12.71
CA GLU A 58 2.39 15.33 11.59
C GLU A 58 3.19 14.16 11.02
N ASP A 59 3.78 13.33 11.90
CA ASP A 59 4.56 12.14 11.52
C ASP A 59 3.70 11.11 10.76
N VAL A 60 2.42 11.00 11.09
CA VAL A 60 1.51 10.04 10.47
C VAL A 60 0.87 10.57 9.18
N LYS A 61 0.70 11.89 9.04
CA LYS A 61 0.34 12.50 7.76
C LYS A 61 1.46 12.27 6.73
N GLN A 62 2.71 12.37 7.15
CA GLN A 62 3.86 12.04 6.31
C GLN A 62 3.94 10.53 6.00
N ALA A 63 3.61 9.67 6.94
CA ALA A 63 3.65 8.23 6.77
C ALA A 63 2.71 7.71 5.69
N ALA A 64 1.53 8.30 5.54
CA ALA A 64 0.54 7.85 4.56
C ALA A 64 0.68 8.53 3.19
N SER A 65 1.17 9.77 3.14
CA SER A 65 1.19 10.58 1.91
C SER A 65 2.51 10.59 1.16
N GLY A 66 3.57 10.01 1.71
CA GLY A 66 4.91 10.02 1.11
C GLY A 66 5.55 8.64 0.94
N SER A 67 4.82 7.56 1.23
CA SER A 67 5.36 6.20 1.08
C SER A 67 5.24 5.71 -0.35
N PHE A 68 6.31 5.13 -0.87
CA PHE A 68 6.36 4.56 -2.22
C PHE A 68 7.24 3.31 -2.23
N TRP A 69 7.13 2.51 -3.28
CA TRP A 69 8.09 1.47 -3.62
C TRP A 69 9.01 1.96 -4.73
N ALA A 70 10.31 1.76 -4.58
CA ALA A 70 11.26 1.92 -5.66
C ALA A 70 11.21 0.67 -6.53
N VAL A 71 10.80 0.81 -7.76
CA VAL A 71 10.66 -0.31 -8.70
C VAL A 71 11.45 -0.04 -9.97
N LYS A 72 11.95 -1.12 -10.57
CA LYS A 72 12.60 -1.09 -11.88
C LYS A 72 11.82 -1.96 -12.84
N VAL A 73 11.24 -1.33 -13.84
CA VAL A 73 10.60 -2.03 -14.96
C VAL A 73 11.69 -2.53 -15.91
N VAL A 74 11.76 -3.85 -16.09
CA VAL A 74 12.76 -4.51 -16.94
C VAL A 74 12.28 -4.56 -18.39
N GLU A 75 11.02 -4.92 -18.59
CA GLU A 75 10.39 -5.03 -19.89
C GLU A 75 9.21 -4.06 -19.99
N GLY A 76 9.16 -3.29 -21.08
CA GLY A 76 8.06 -2.35 -21.33
C GLY A 76 6.78 -3.09 -21.73
N GLY A 77 5.63 -2.56 -21.34
CA GLY A 77 4.36 -3.16 -21.70
C GLY A 77 3.23 -2.74 -20.77
N LYS A 78 2.12 -3.46 -20.87
CA LYS A 78 0.93 -3.22 -20.07
C LYS A 78 0.98 -4.05 -18.80
N TYR A 79 0.90 -3.39 -17.67
CA TYR A 79 0.94 -3.98 -16.33
C TYR A 79 -0.41 -3.82 -15.65
N THR A 80 -0.84 -4.84 -14.92
CA THR A 80 -2.00 -4.76 -14.02
C THR A 80 -1.54 -4.61 -12.59
N PHE A 81 -2.08 -3.57 -11.93
CA PHE A 81 -1.87 -3.26 -10.51
C PHE A 81 -3.13 -3.62 -9.74
N GLU A 82 -3.03 -4.58 -8.82
CA GLU A 82 -4.09 -4.94 -7.91
C GLU A 82 -3.80 -4.38 -6.52
N LEU A 83 -4.53 -3.36 -6.12
CA LEU A 83 -4.38 -2.69 -4.83
C LEU A 83 -5.23 -3.36 -3.77
N ARG A 84 -4.63 -3.66 -2.61
CA ARG A 84 -5.30 -4.29 -1.49
C ARG A 84 -4.95 -3.60 -0.17
N ARG A 85 -5.91 -3.56 0.72
CA ARG A 85 -5.70 -3.18 2.11
C ARG A 85 -5.40 -4.41 2.98
N TRP A 86 -6.11 -5.49 2.73
CA TRP A 86 -5.95 -6.77 3.43
C TRP A 86 -5.19 -7.77 2.56
N PRO A 87 -4.43 -8.67 3.16
CA PRO A 87 -3.75 -9.71 2.40
C PRO A 87 -4.76 -10.60 1.67
N THR A 88 -4.29 -11.28 0.64
CA THR A 88 -5.14 -12.11 -0.23
C THR A 88 -5.92 -13.17 0.55
N GLU A 89 -5.31 -13.76 1.57
CA GLU A 89 -5.87 -14.81 2.41
C GLU A 89 -7.07 -14.32 3.23
N ALA A 90 -7.06 -13.05 3.62
CA ALA A 90 -8.18 -12.46 4.35
C ALA A 90 -9.39 -12.21 3.45
N ASN A 91 -9.17 -11.94 2.18
CA ASN A 91 -10.17 -11.68 1.14
C ASN A 91 -11.38 -10.84 1.61
N LYS A 92 -11.10 -9.77 2.34
CA LYS A 92 -12.12 -8.86 2.90
C LYS A 92 -12.23 -7.59 2.06
N PRO A 93 -13.43 -6.99 1.98
CA PRO A 93 -13.60 -5.70 1.34
C PRO A 93 -12.62 -4.65 1.87
N LEU A 94 -12.14 -3.77 1.00
CA LEU A 94 -11.20 -2.70 1.34
C LEU A 94 -11.71 -1.82 2.49
N VAL A 95 -13.00 -1.59 2.57
CA VAL A 95 -13.66 -0.76 3.57
C VAL A 95 -13.89 -1.48 4.90
N SER A 96 -13.80 -2.81 4.94
CA SER A 96 -14.22 -3.61 6.10
C SER A 96 -13.23 -3.57 7.25
N SER A 97 -13.75 -3.87 8.44
CA SER A 97 -12.95 -4.30 9.60
C SER A 97 -12.57 -5.78 9.48
N LEU A 98 -11.65 -6.21 10.34
CA LEU A 98 -11.39 -7.63 10.60
C LEU A 98 -11.73 -7.95 12.06
N PRO A 99 -12.30 -9.14 12.35
CA PRO A 99 -12.46 -9.56 13.73
C PRO A 99 -11.10 -9.74 14.41
N ALA A 100 -11.07 -9.65 15.71
CA ALA A 100 -9.92 -10.09 16.48
C ALA A 100 -9.64 -11.57 16.20
N GLY A 101 -8.38 -11.93 16.03
CA GLY A 101 -7.96 -13.33 15.93
C GLY A 101 -7.99 -14.03 17.29
N ALA A 102 -7.83 -15.35 17.28
CA ALA A 102 -7.78 -16.15 18.49
C ALA A 102 -6.60 -15.74 19.40
N ALA A 103 -6.79 -15.88 20.72
CA ALA A 103 -5.74 -15.66 21.69
C ALA A 103 -4.50 -16.54 21.42
N VAL A 104 -3.35 -15.99 21.74
CA VAL A 104 -2.07 -16.70 21.62
C VAL A 104 -1.65 -17.19 23.01
N PRO A 105 -1.58 -18.51 23.23
CA PRO A 105 -1.12 -19.05 24.51
C PRO A 105 0.24 -18.48 24.90
N GLY A 106 0.36 -18.08 26.18
CA GLY A 106 1.62 -17.51 26.71
C GLY A 106 1.89 -16.06 26.31
N SER A 107 1.02 -15.40 25.54
CA SER A 107 1.14 -13.97 25.20
C SER A 107 0.12 -13.16 25.98
N SER A 108 0.54 -12.05 26.54
CA SER A 108 -0.36 -11.10 27.19
C SER A 108 -1.18 -10.31 26.18
N LYS A 109 -0.67 -10.14 24.96
CA LYS A 109 -1.32 -9.43 23.85
C LYS A 109 -0.62 -9.70 22.53
N ALA A 110 -1.15 -10.58 21.72
CA ALA A 110 -0.62 -10.80 20.38
C ALA A 110 -1.23 -9.83 19.35
N PHE A 111 -0.46 -9.47 18.33
CA PHE A 111 -0.92 -8.55 17.28
C PHE A 111 -2.17 -9.03 16.55
N ARG A 112 -2.34 -10.36 16.37
CA ARG A 112 -3.51 -10.94 15.74
C ARG A 112 -4.79 -10.76 16.55
N GLU A 113 -4.71 -10.54 17.87
CA GLU A 113 -5.84 -10.30 18.75
C GLU A 113 -6.43 -8.89 18.58
N THR A 114 -5.72 -8.00 17.90
CA THR A 114 -6.22 -6.66 17.61
C THR A 114 -7.24 -6.75 16.47
N PRO A 115 -8.47 -6.26 16.65
CA PRO A 115 -9.43 -6.18 15.55
C PRO A 115 -8.94 -5.18 14.49
N GLY A 116 -9.27 -5.44 13.23
CA GLY A 116 -9.03 -4.51 12.13
C GLY A 116 -10.10 -3.42 12.11
N GLU A 117 -9.69 -2.20 11.84
CA GLU A 117 -10.58 -1.03 11.74
C GLU A 117 -11.26 -0.96 10.35
N ALA A 118 -12.51 -0.52 10.31
CA ALA A 118 -13.17 -0.12 9.08
C ALA A 118 -12.65 1.25 8.63
N ILE A 119 -12.44 1.43 7.34
CA ILE A 119 -12.05 2.72 6.75
C ILE A 119 -13.03 3.04 5.61
N PRO A 120 -13.63 4.25 5.57
CA PRO A 120 -14.61 4.61 4.54
C PRO A 120 -13.90 4.99 3.22
N ILE A 121 -13.24 4.03 2.60
CA ILE A 121 -12.55 4.17 1.31
C ILE A 121 -13.60 4.36 0.21
N VAL A 122 -13.39 5.35 -0.64
CA VAL A 122 -14.27 5.66 -1.79
C VAL A 122 -13.56 5.52 -3.12
N SER A 123 -12.25 5.68 -3.15
CA SER A 123 -11.45 5.51 -4.37
C SER A 123 -10.08 4.94 -4.06
N ALA A 124 -9.44 4.42 -5.07
CA ALA A 124 -8.07 3.93 -5.04
C ALA A 124 -7.30 4.48 -6.23
N GLY A 125 -6.03 4.68 -6.08
CA GLY A 125 -5.19 5.18 -7.16
C GLY A 125 -3.75 4.77 -7.01
N VAL A 126 -3.00 5.05 -8.06
CA VAL A 126 -1.55 4.91 -8.08
C VAL A 126 -0.93 6.18 -8.64
N ARG A 127 0.08 6.66 -7.96
CA ARG A 127 0.97 7.73 -8.42
C ARG A 127 2.25 7.06 -8.86
N ILE A 128 2.67 7.33 -10.09
CA ILE A 128 3.88 6.79 -10.69
C ILE A 128 4.77 7.97 -11.05
N THR A 129 5.95 8.03 -10.47
CA THR A 129 6.91 9.10 -10.69
C THR A 129 8.19 8.51 -11.27
N ASP A 130 8.64 9.05 -12.38
CA ASP A 130 9.98 8.85 -12.92
C ASP A 130 10.83 10.12 -12.68
N TYR A 131 12.03 10.19 -13.24
CA TYR A 131 12.91 11.35 -13.07
C TYR A 131 12.37 12.68 -13.62
N VAL A 132 11.35 12.63 -14.48
CA VAL A 132 10.87 13.80 -15.23
C VAL A 132 9.39 14.06 -14.95
N ASN A 133 8.59 13.00 -14.83
CA ASN A 133 7.14 13.08 -14.82
C ASN A 133 6.53 12.37 -13.62
N SER A 134 5.39 12.87 -13.18
CA SER A 134 4.52 12.18 -12.25
C SER A 134 3.14 12.01 -12.89
N THR A 135 2.69 10.77 -12.99
CA THR A 135 1.36 10.43 -13.49
C THR A 135 0.49 9.93 -12.36
N PHE A 136 -0.81 10.13 -12.52
CA PHE A 136 -1.79 9.82 -11.49
C PHE A 136 -2.99 9.10 -12.11
N HIS A 137 -3.30 7.92 -11.58
CA HIS A 137 -4.43 7.12 -12.01
C HIS A 137 -5.33 6.82 -10.82
N LYS A 138 -6.63 6.97 -10.99
CA LYS A 138 -7.61 6.82 -9.90
C LYS A 138 -8.88 6.16 -10.40
N VAL A 139 -9.45 5.27 -9.60
CA VAL A 139 -10.72 4.59 -9.86
C VAL A 139 -11.58 4.54 -8.60
N LEU A 140 -12.89 4.43 -8.79
CA LEU A 140 -13.82 4.28 -7.67
C LEU A 140 -13.74 2.87 -7.07
N VAL A 141 -13.96 2.77 -5.77
CA VAL A 141 -13.98 1.51 -5.03
C VAL A 141 -15.42 1.07 -4.80
N GLY A 142 -15.74 -0.14 -5.24
CA GLY A 142 -17.01 -0.78 -4.92
C GLY A 142 -17.08 -1.16 -3.43
N LYS A 143 -18.25 -1.04 -2.82
CA LYS A 143 -18.48 -1.27 -1.39
C LYS A 143 -17.96 -2.63 -0.90
N ASP A 144 -18.12 -3.67 -1.70
CA ASP A 144 -17.77 -5.04 -1.33
C ASP A 144 -16.48 -5.53 -2.03
N SER A 145 -15.73 -4.62 -2.67
CA SER A 145 -14.52 -4.96 -3.41
C SER A 145 -13.36 -5.30 -2.47
N PRO A 146 -12.78 -6.50 -2.55
CA PRO A 146 -11.60 -6.89 -1.76
C PRO A 146 -10.31 -6.31 -2.34
N SER A 147 -10.34 -5.86 -3.59
CA SER A 147 -9.24 -5.22 -4.28
C SER A 147 -9.74 -4.28 -5.36
N VAL A 148 -8.84 -3.46 -5.86
CA VAL A 148 -9.08 -2.62 -7.05
C VAL A 148 -7.97 -2.91 -8.05
N ARG A 149 -8.34 -3.09 -9.31
CA ARG A 149 -7.40 -3.33 -10.40
C ARG A 149 -7.40 -2.17 -11.39
N MET A 150 -6.21 -1.82 -11.85
CA MET A 150 -6.00 -0.87 -12.93
C MET A 150 -4.87 -1.35 -13.82
N SER A 151 -4.94 -1.06 -15.11
CA SER A 151 -3.91 -1.42 -16.07
C SER A 151 -3.25 -0.17 -16.61
N LEU A 152 -1.92 -0.15 -16.58
CA LEU A 152 -1.10 0.98 -17.01
C LEU A 152 0.05 0.48 -17.88
N SER A 153 0.41 1.27 -18.90
CA SER A 153 1.57 0.98 -19.72
C SER A 153 2.80 1.65 -19.12
N LEU A 154 3.84 0.86 -18.90
CA LEU A 154 5.15 1.35 -18.42
C LEU A 154 6.22 1.07 -19.45
N GLN A 155 7.20 1.96 -19.52
CA GLN A 155 8.43 1.76 -20.28
C GLN A 155 9.51 1.19 -19.35
N PRO A 156 10.57 0.53 -19.89
CA PRO A 156 11.70 0.16 -19.06
C PRO A 156 12.30 1.37 -18.34
N GLY A 157 12.59 1.24 -17.06
CA GLY A 157 13.13 2.33 -16.25
C GLY A 157 12.86 2.18 -14.76
N SER A 158 13.36 3.12 -13.98
CA SER A 158 13.16 3.18 -12.53
C SER A 158 12.03 4.15 -12.20
N TYR A 159 11.16 3.74 -11.26
CA TYR A 159 9.98 4.48 -10.87
C TYR A 159 9.78 4.46 -9.35
N GLU A 160 9.20 5.54 -8.84
CA GLU A 160 8.54 5.56 -7.55
C GLU A 160 7.06 5.22 -7.75
N LEU A 161 6.62 4.15 -7.12
CA LEU A 161 5.25 3.64 -7.20
C LEU A 161 4.55 3.87 -5.87
N ALA A 162 3.60 4.80 -5.82
CA ALA A 162 2.88 5.19 -4.62
C ALA A 162 1.37 4.94 -4.74
N PRO A 163 0.90 3.71 -4.50
CA PRO A 163 -0.52 3.42 -4.48
C PRO A 163 -1.17 3.87 -3.17
N PHE A 164 -2.40 4.32 -3.27
CA PHE A 164 -3.16 4.87 -2.15
C PHE A 164 -4.64 4.55 -2.24
N PHE A 165 -5.29 4.67 -1.09
CA PHE A 165 -6.74 4.73 -0.97
C PHE A 165 -7.15 6.12 -0.51
N GLU A 166 -8.23 6.63 -1.04
CA GLU A 166 -8.84 7.87 -0.59
C GLU A 166 -10.13 7.59 0.17
N THR A 167 -10.26 8.23 1.29
CA THR A 167 -11.43 8.09 2.17
C THR A 167 -12.49 9.14 1.86
N LYS A 168 -13.71 8.92 2.31
CA LYS A 168 -14.83 9.85 2.12
C LYS A 168 -14.56 11.27 2.65
N ASP A 169 -13.69 11.41 3.66
CA ASP A 169 -13.27 12.69 4.23
C ASP A 169 -12.02 13.28 3.53
N GLY A 170 -11.66 12.75 2.36
CA GLY A 170 -10.59 13.27 1.52
C GLY A 170 -9.17 12.97 2.02
N LYS A 171 -9.00 11.99 2.91
CA LYS A 171 -7.67 11.57 3.34
C LYS A 171 -7.13 10.49 2.43
N GLU A 172 -5.83 10.56 2.17
CA GLU A 172 -5.10 9.46 1.55
C GLU A 172 -4.55 8.52 2.63
N VAL A 173 -4.69 7.22 2.37
CA VAL A 173 -4.10 6.11 3.13
C VAL A 173 -3.36 5.24 2.14
N GLY A 174 -2.11 4.89 2.42
CA GLY A 174 -1.33 4.02 1.54
C GLY A 174 -2.01 2.65 1.34
N ALA A 175 -1.92 2.09 0.15
CA ALA A 175 -2.33 0.71 -0.09
C ALA A 175 -1.25 -0.22 0.48
N TYR A 176 -1.62 -1.07 1.44
CA TYR A 176 -0.65 -1.91 2.13
C TYR A 176 -0.08 -3.03 1.27
N TYR A 177 -0.81 -3.44 0.23
CA TYR A 177 -0.39 -4.44 -0.73
C TYR A 177 -0.68 -3.97 -2.14
N CYS A 178 0.27 -4.19 -3.04
CA CYS A 178 0.09 -4.00 -4.46
C CYS A 178 0.63 -5.24 -5.18
N ILE A 179 -0.24 -5.94 -5.89
CA ILE A 179 0.17 -7.06 -6.72
C ILE A 179 0.30 -6.54 -8.14
N VAL A 180 1.52 -6.58 -8.65
CA VAL A 180 1.83 -6.17 -10.02
C VAL A 180 1.99 -7.41 -10.89
N THR A 181 1.27 -7.46 -11.99
CA THR A 181 1.35 -8.55 -12.97
C THR A 181 1.63 -7.95 -14.35
N GLY A 182 2.55 -8.52 -15.09
CA GLY A 182 2.89 -8.10 -16.43
C GLY A 182 4.40 -8.17 -16.74
N PRO A 183 4.78 -7.75 -17.97
CA PRO A 183 3.86 -7.20 -18.96
C PRO A 183 2.90 -8.26 -19.53
N GLU A 184 1.70 -7.82 -19.94
CA GLU A 184 0.81 -8.67 -20.72
C GLU A 184 1.51 -8.99 -22.05
N GLN A 185 1.59 -10.27 -22.39
CA GLN A 185 2.10 -10.69 -23.69
C GLN A 185 1.15 -10.17 -24.80
N PRO A 186 1.70 -9.74 -25.96
CA PRO A 186 0.90 -9.21 -27.07
C PRO A 186 -0.03 -10.27 -27.67
#